data_d37b517dd70dd5ee2f719e10023cfb40
#
_entry.id   d37b517dd70dd5ee2f719e10023cfb40
#
_cell.length_a   1.000
_cell.length_b   1.000
_cell.length_c   1.000
_cell.angle_alpha   90.00
_cell.angle_beta   90.00
_cell.angle_gamma   90.00
#
_symmetry.space_group_name_H-M   'P 1'
#
loop_
_entity.id
_entity.type
_entity.pdbx_description
1 polymer ?
#
loop_
_entity_poly.entity_id
_entity_poly.type
_entity_poly.pdbx_seq_one_letter_code
_entity_poly.pdbx_strand_id
1 'polypeptide(L)'
;MNWPKHLLPTTVVGSYPQPEWLVDRAMLSKVVPRTRLHAMWRLPQEHLEEAQDDATIVAIRDMERAGIDIVTDGEIRRESYSNRFATALEGIDIDHPAMIKSRSGL
;
A
#
# COMPACT_ATOMS: atom_id res chain seq x y z
N MET A 1 11.90 -22.24 2.12
CA MET A 1 12.50 -20.90 2.09
C MET A 1 13.98 -21.01 2.47
N ASN A 2 14.84 -20.43 1.65
CA ASN A 2 16.28 -20.36 1.95
C ASN A 2 16.57 -19.10 2.76
N TRP A 3 16.89 -19.26 4.03
CA TRP A 3 17.29 -18.14 4.87
C TRP A 3 18.72 -17.69 4.58
N PRO A 4 19.01 -16.39 4.65
CA PRO A 4 20.38 -15.89 4.57
C PRO A 4 21.25 -16.54 5.65
N LYS A 5 22.44 -17.01 5.27
CA LYS A 5 23.37 -17.70 6.19
C LYS A 5 24.38 -16.76 6.86
N HIS A 6 24.47 -15.52 6.38
CA HIS A 6 25.35 -14.51 6.96
C HIS A 6 24.69 -13.80 8.16
N LEU A 7 25.52 -13.11 8.96
CA LEU A 7 25.03 -12.31 10.06
C LEU A 7 24.30 -11.06 9.55
N LEU A 8 23.30 -10.61 10.32
CA LEU A 8 22.56 -9.38 10.05
C LEU A 8 21.91 -9.36 8.65
N PRO A 9 21.04 -10.31 8.35
CA PRO A 9 20.29 -10.27 7.11
C PRO A 9 19.39 -9.02 7.08
N THR A 10 19.26 -8.41 5.89
CA THR A 10 18.51 -7.17 5.69
C THR A 10 17.13 -7.44 5.15
N THR A 11 16.19 -6.59 5.51
CA THR A 11 14.84 -6.57 4.95
C THR A 11 14.31 -5.14 4.90
N VAL A 12 13.14 -4.97 4.30
CA VAL A 12 12.43 -3.69 4.24
C VAL A 12 11.21 -3.75 5.17
N VAL A 13 11.01 -2.71 5.96
CA VAL A 13 9.81 -2.53 6.79
C VAL A 13 9.03 -1.33 6.29
N GLY A 14 7.72 -1.53 6.12
CA GLY A 14 6.82 -0.47 5.68
C GLY A 14 6.71 -0.35 4.16
N SER A 15 6.15 0.78 3.74
CA SER A 15 5.80 1.02 2.35
C SER A 15 7.00 1.44 1.50
N TYR A 16 7.14 0.81 0.35
CA TYR A 16 7.99 1.28 -0.73
C TYR A 16 7.22 2.36 -1.53
N PRO A 17 7.89 3.39 -2.06
CA PRO A 17 7.20 4.42 -2.83
C PRO A 17 6.41 3.85 -4.00
N GLN A 18 5.13 4.18 -4.07
CA GLN A 18 4.27 3.80 -5.19
C GLN A 18 4.57 4.71 -6.40
N PRO A 19 4.61 4.15 -7.63
CA PRO A 19 4.85 4.94 -8.83
C PRO A 19 3.78 6.03 -9.05
N GLU A 20 4.18 7.18 -9.58
CA GLU A 20 3.24 8.26 -9.90
C GLU A 20 2.22 7.89 -10.96
N TRP A 21 2.58 7.01 -11.89
CA TRP A 21 1.64 6.53 -12.90
C TRP A 21 0.54 5.62 -12.31
N LEU A 22 0.77 5.06 -11.12
CA LEU A 22 -0.19 4.18 -10.43
C LEU A 22 -1.10 4.96 -9.49
N VAL A 23 -0.55 5.92 -8.74
CA VAL A 23 -1.28 6.62 -7.68
C VAL A 23 -1.23 8.13 -7.85
N ASP A 24 -2.31 8.79 -7.44
CA ASP A 24 -2.37 10.24 -7.29
C ASP A 24 -1.89 10.61 -5.88
N ARG A 25 -0.65 11.09 -5.77
CA ARG A 25 -0.04 11.47 -4.49
C ARG A 25 -0.75 12.63 -3.80
N ALA A 26 -1.41 13.49 -4.57
CA ALA A 26 -2.21 14.56 -3.98
C ALA A 26 -3.38 14.02 -3.14
N MET A 27 -3.89 12.86 -3.50
CA MET A 27 -4.93 12.19 -2.70
C MET A 27 -4.37 11.60 -1.41
N LEU A 28 -3.10 11.20 -1.39
CA LEU A 28 -2.43 10.67 -0.20
C LEU A 28 -2.10 11.76 0.83
N SER A 29 -1.91 12.99 0.40
CA SER A 29 -1.57 14.12 1.28
C SER A 29 -2.76 14.66 2.08
N LYS A 30 -3.97 14.20 1.79
CA LYS A 30 -5.17 14.64 2.51
C LYS A 30 -5.23 14.00 3.89
N VAL A 31 -5.38 14.84 4.90
CA VAL A 31 -5.31 14.45 6.32
C VAL A 31 -6.53 13.66 6.79
N VAL A 32 -7.64 13.70 6.05
CA VAL A 32 -8.89 13.07 6.49
C VAL A 32 -8.86 11.58 6.24
N PRO A 33 -8.93 10.72 7.27
CA PRO A 33 -9.03 9.29 7.11
C PRO A 33 -10.30 8.91 6.33
N ARG A 34 -10.17 7.96 5.43
CA ARG A 34 -11.29 7.44 4.64
C ARG A 34 -11.37 5.93 4.81
N THR A 35 -12.58 5.40 4.75
CA THR A 35 -12.80 3.95 4.82
C THR A 35 -12.08 3.23 3.69
N ARG A 36 -12.24 3.74 2.46
CA ARG A 36 -11.51 3.29 1.28
C ARG A 36 -11.06 4.50 0.47
N LEU A 37 -9.86 4.47 -0.04
CA LEU A 37 -9.29 5.55 -0.86
C LEU A 37 -9.15 5.12 -2.32
N HIS A 38 -10.26 4.70 -2.92
CA HIS A 38 -10.27 4.25 -4.33
C HIS A 38 -9.80 5.31 -5.31
N ALA A 39 -10.08 6.58 -5.03
CA ALA A 39 -9.74 7.69 -5.91
C ALA A 39 -8.23 7.94 -6.05
N MET A 40 -7.41 7.34 -5.20
CA MET A 40 -5.96 7.45 -5.34
C MET A 40 -5.40 6.72 -6.56
N TRP A 41 -6.08 5.71 -7.03
CA TRP A 41 -5.62 4.92 -8.18
C TRP A 41 -5.89 5.67 -9.48
N ARG A 42 -4.84 5.84 -10.29
CA ARG A 42 -4.93 6.57 -11.58
C ARG A 42 -5.51 5.75 -12.71
N LEU A 43 -5.61 4.44 -12.54
CA LEU A 43 -6.01 3.50 -13.58
C LEU A 43 -7.46 3.04 -13.39
N PRO A 44 -8.18 2.73 -14.50
CA PRO A 44 -9.49 2.12 -14.42
C PRO A 44 -9.46 0.79 -13.68
N GLN A 45 -10.55 0.43 -13.03
CA GLN A 45 -10.67 -0.80 -12.25
C GLN A 45 -10.30 -2.05 -13.06
N GLU A 46 -10.63 -2.08 -14.34
CA GLU A 46 -10.33 -3.21 -15.24
C GLU A 46 -8.83 -3.47 -15.45
N HIS A 47 -7.98 -2.44 -15.27
CA HIS A 47 -6.53 -2.53 -15.44
C HIS A 47 -5.76 -2.42 -14.11
N LEU A 48 -6.47 -2.16 -13.02
CA LEU A 48 -5.83 -1.84 -11.74
C LEU A 48 -5.02 -3.01 -11.18
N GLU A 49 -5.57 -4.22 -11.22
CA GLU A 49 -4.88 -5.39 -10.68
C GLU A 49 -3.58 -5.68 -11.42
N GLU A 50 -3.61 -5.64 -12.76
CA GLU A 50 -2.42 -5.82 -13.59
C GLU A 50 -1.36 -4.74 -13.30
N ALA A 51 -1.78 -3.48 -13.18
CA ALA A 51 -0.89 -2.38 -12.87
C ALA A 51 -0.27 -2.50 -11.47
N GLN A 52 -1.02 -2.97 -10.50
CA GLN A 52 -0.52 -3.25 -9.15
C GLN A 52 0.49 -4.40 -9.15
N ASP A 53 0.25 -5.45 -9.94
CA ASP A 53 1.19 -6.55 -10.12
C ASP A 53 2.50 -6.05 -10.71
N ASP A 54 2.45 -5.27 -11.78
CA ASP A 54 3.62 -4.71 -12.45
C ASP A 54 4.41 -3.80 -11.51
N ALA A 55 3.75 -2.93 -10.77
CA ALA A 55 4.40 -2.07 -9.79
C ALA A 55 5.03 -2.86 -8.64
N THR A 56 4.41 -3.95 -8.22
CA THR A 56 4.97 -4.84 -7.19
C THR A 56 6.24 -5.52 -7.70
N ILE A 57 6.25 -5.98 -8.95
CA ILE A 57 7.45 -6.57 -9.58
C ILE A 57 8.60 -5.55 -9.60
N VAL A 58 8.32 -4.30 -9.95
CA VAL A 58 9.33 -3.23 -9.95
C VAL A 58 9.90 -3.03 -8.54
N ALA A 59 9.05 -2.96 -7.52
CA ALA A 59 9.48 -2.80 -6.13
C ALA A 59 10.40 -3.96 -5.69
N ILE A 60 10.01 -5.20 -5.99
CA ILE A 60 10.82 -6.39 -5.68
C ILE A 60 12.16 -6.34 -6.39
N ARG A 61 12.19 -5.97 -7.68
CA ARG A 61 13.44 -5.84 -8.45
C ARG A 61 14.37 -4.78 -7.89
N ASP A 62 13.83 -3.66 -7.45
CA ASP A 62 14.63 -2.60 -6.83
C ASP A 62 15.29 -3.10 -5.52
N MET A 63 14.54 -3.84 -4.70
CA MET A 63 15.07 -4.45 -3.47
C MET A 63 16.15 -5.49 -3.78
N GLU A 64 15.95 -6.34 -4.78
CA GLU A 64 16.95 -7.32 -5.22
C GLU A 64 18.24 -6.64 -5.70
N ARG A 65 18.12 -5.58 -6.50
CA ARG A 65 19.27 -4.80 -6.99
C ARG A 65 20.02 -4.08 -5.87
N ALA A 66 19.30 -3.65 -4.84
CA ALA A 66 19.89 -3.04 -3.65
C ALA A 66 20.60 -4.05 -2.73
N GLY A 67 20.47 -5.34 -3.00
CA GLY A 67 21.07 -6.39 -2.19
C GLY A 67 20.32 -6.69 -0.90
N ILE A 68 19.03 -6.38 -0.83
CA ILE A 68 18.18 -6.75 0.31
C ILE A 68 18.02 -8.27 0.35
N ASP A 69 18.28 -8.87 1.51
CA ASP A 69 18.27 -10.32 1.67
C ASP A 69 16.85 -10.92 1.67
N ILE A 70 15.93 -10.25 2.33
CA ILE A 70 14.53 -10.69 2.44
C ILE A 70 13.64 -9.58 1.89
N VAL A 71 13.13 -9.77 0.68
CA VAL A 71 12.30 -8.79 0.00
C VAL A 71 10.84 -8.89 0.44
N THR A 72 10.10 -7.80 0.33
CA THR A 72 8.66 -7.70 0.55
C THR A 72 7.98 -7.25 -0.74
N ASP A 73 6.65 -7.22 -0.74
CA ASP A 73 5.87 -6.62 -1.83
C ASP A 73 5.88 -5.08 -1.82
N GLY A 74 6.55 -4.47 -0.84
CA GLY A 74 6.60 -3.02 -0.68
C GLY A 74 5.26 -2.38 -0.33
N GLU A 75 4.26 -3.17 0.00
CA GLU A 75 2.90 -2.70 0.29
C GLU A 75 2.29 -1.87 -0.87
N ILE A 76 2.64 -2.19 -2.09
CA ILE A 76 2.29 -1.41 -3.30
C ILE A 76 0.77 -1.29 -3.48
N ARG A 77 0.00 -2.30 -3.06
CA ARG A 77 -1.47 -2.31 -3.19
C ARG A 77 -2.19 -1.62 -2.05
N ARG A 78 -1.47 -1.09 -1.06
CA ARG A 78 -2.06 -0.52 0.14
C ARG A 78 -2.61 0.89 -0.11
N GLU A 79 -3.88 1.09 0.23
CA GLU A 79 -4.56 2.38 0.15
C GLU A 79 -4.44 3.19 1.44
N SER A 80 -4.39 2.49 2.58
CA SER A 80 -4.30 3.10 3.91
C SER A 80 -3.59 2.16 4.88
N TYR A 81 -3.15 2.71 6.01
CA TYR A 81 -2.38 1.96 7.01
C TYR A 81 -3.10 0.71 7.55
N SER A 82 -4.40 0.80 7.80
CA SER A 82 -5.15 -0.29 8.46
C SER A 82 -6.46 -0.67 7.75
N ASN A 83 -7.05 0.25 7.03
CA ASN A 83 -8.43 0.11 6.57
C ASN A 83 -8.62 -0.98 5.52
N ARG A 84 -7.60 -1.27 4.72
CA ARG A 84 -7.73 -2.28 3.64
C ARG A 84 -8.07 -3.66 4.19
N PHE A 85 -7.40 -4.08 5.25
CA PHE A 85 -7.69 -5.36 5.88
C PHE A 85 -9.08 -5.35 6.55
N ALA A 86 -9.37 -4.32 7.33
CA ALA A 86 -10.65 -4.21 8.03
C ALA A 86 -11.84 -4.23 7.07
N THR A 87 -11.75 -3.51 5.95
CA THR A 87 -12.83 -3.42 4.96
C THR A 87 -12.95 -4.67 4.07
N ALA A 88 -12.01 -5.57 4.12
CA ALA A 88 -12.08 -6.87 3.44
C ALA A 88 -12.87 -7.93 4.26
N LEU A 89 -13.12 -7.66 5.54
CA LEU A 89 -13.86 -8.56 6.40
C LEU A 89 -15.38 -8.43 6.19
N GLU A 90 -16.08 -9.54 6.30
CA GLU A 90 -17.54 -9.52 6.32
C GLU A 90 -18.07 -8.82 7.59
N GLY A 91 -19.19 -8.13 7.46
CA GLY A 91 -19.84 -7.46 8.59
C GLY A 91 -19.36 -6.05 8.87
N ILE A 92 -18.39 -5.53 8.09
CA ILE A 92 -17.96 -4.14 8.17
C ILE A 92 -18.76 -3.32 7.14
N ASP A 93 -19.53 -2.33 7.62
CA ASP A 93 -20.28 -1.43 6.75
C ASP A 93 -19.38 -0.31 6.25
N ILE A 94 -18.89 -0.47 5.01
CA ILE A 94 -18.00 0.50 4.36
C ILE A 94 -18.75 1.67 3.72
N ASP A 95 -20.05 1.53 3.49
CA ASP A 95 -20.86 2.54 2.81
C ASP A 95 -21.38 3.62 3.75
N HIS A 96 -21.49 3.31 5.05
CA HIS A 96 -22.00 4.21 6.08
C HIS A 96 -20.98 4.42 7.21
N PRO A 97 -19.80 5.03 6.92
CA PRO A 97 -18.78 5.25 7.95
C PRO A 97 -19.24 6.29 8.98
N ALA A 98 -18.88 6.06 10.24
CA ALA A 98 -19.13 7.03 11.30
C ALA A 98 -18.22 8.26 11.15
N MET A 99 -18.77 9.42 11.46
CA MET A 99 -18.00 10.67 11.49
C MET A 99 -17.47 10.91 12.90
N ILE A 100 -16.15 10.96 13.04
CA ILE A 100 -15.49 11.29 14.30
C ILE A 100 -14.56 12.49 14.09
N LYS A 101 -14.55 13.39 15.08
CA LYS A 101 -13.59 14.51 15.07
C LYS A 101 -12.20 13.99 15.44
N SER A 102 -11.23 14.32 14.61
CA SER A 102 -9.83 14.06 14.96
C SER A 102 -9.38 14.98 16.11
N ARG A 103 -8.25 14.63 16.76
CA ARG A 103 -7.66 15.46 17.80
C ARG A 103 -7.23 16.85 17.29
N SER A 104 -6.98 16.98 15.98
CA SER A 104 -6.64 18.24 15.33
C SER A 104 -7.85 19.06 14.91
N GLY A 105 -9.08 18.56 15.14
CA GLY A 105 -10.33 19.25 14.76
C GLY A 105 -10.67 19.13 13.26
N LEU A 106 -9.91 18.32 12.52
CA LEU A 106 -10.11 18.09 11.09
C LEU A 106 -11.02 16.87 10.84
#